data_ddb527176c296eff5749a900f7cad79e
#
_entry.id   ddb527176c296eff5749a900f7cad79e
#
_cell.length_a   1.000
_cell.length_b   1.000
_cell.length_c   1.000
_cell.angle_alpha   90.00
_cell.angle_beta   90.00
_cell.angle_gamma   90.00
#
_symmetry.space_group_name_H-M   'P 1'
#
loop_
_entity.id
_entity.type
_entity.pdbx_description
1 polymer ?
#
loop_
_entity_poly.entity_id
_entity_poly.type
_entity_poly.pdbx_seq_one_letter_code
_entity_poly.pdbx_strand_id
1 'polypeptide(L)'
;MEPHKGLFLPYGTGCLLVKNACHLEQAHKVAAKYLPPFQEESDRIDFCGISPELSRDFRGLRVWLPFKLFGTQTFAAYLDEKLDLCQYAFKQIQALEQIEILAEPTLSTFAFRYRPRDCSPGDELNSLNQRFLTEVNRTKRFLLSATYLGDEFTIRICVLAFRTHQRHIDDCVEEVRRVTRLFNDGSLTN
;
A
#
# COMPACT_ATOMS: atom_id res chain seq x y z
N MET A 1 3.41 -9.21 -8.09
CA MET A 1 2.22 -8.86 -7.28
C MET A 1 2.45 -9.32 -5.85
N GLU A 2 2.02 -8.54 -4.86
CA GLU A 2 2.15 -8.86 -3.43
C GLU A 2 0.77 -9.09 -2.80
N PRO A 3 0.28 -10.33 -2.78
CA PRO A 3 -1.07 -10.66 -2.28
C PRO A 3 -1.30 -10.29 -0.81
N HIS A 4 -0.25 -10.22 -0.01
CA HIS A 4 -0.32 -9.82 1.39
C HIS A 4 -0.55 -8.30 1.59
N LYS A 5 -0.59 -7.50 0.51
CA LYS A 5 -0.99 -6.10 0.51
C LYS A 5 -2.43 -5.95 0.02
N GLY A 6 -2.62 -5.83 -1.30
CA GLY A 6 -3.93 -5.55 -1.91
C GLY A 6 -4.99 -6.64 -1.76
N LEU A 7 -4.60 -7.89 -1.58
CA LEU A 7 -5.53 -8.99 -1.40
C LEU A 7 -5.73 -9.42 0.07
N PHE A 8 -5.25 -8.64 1.04
CA PHE A 8 -5.46 -8.87 2.49
C PHE A 8 -4.99 -10.24 3.00
N LEU A 9 -4.12 -10.91 2.25
CA LEU A 9 -3.64 -12.26 2.57
C LEU A 9 -2.52 -12.25 3.61
N PRO A 10 -2.19 -13.39 4.24
CA PRO A 10 -1.11 -13.47 5.20
C PRO A 10 0.24 -13.05 4.61
N TYR A 11 1.06 -12.40 5.43
CA TYR A 11 2.37 -11.90 5.05
C TYR A 11 3.31 -13.01 4.55
N GLY A 12 4.29 -12.63 3.74
CA GLY A 12 5.29 -13.54 3.20
C GLY A 12 4.86 -14.28 1.94
N THR A 13 3.84 -13.78 1.23
CA THR A 13 3.37 -14.34 -0.04
C THR A 13 3.63 -13.34 -1.17
N GLY A 14 4.44 -13.75 -2.13
CA GLY A 14 4.62 -13.07 -3.42
C GLY A 14 4.00 -13.89 -4.55
N CYS A 15 3.64 -13.25 -5.64
CA CYS A 15 3.16 -13.90 -6.85
C CYS A 15 3.90 -13.33 -8.06
N LEU A 16 4.57 -14.21 -8.79
CA LEU A 16 5.23 -13.92 -10.05
C LEU A 16 4.45 -14.61 -11.18
N LEU A 17 4.00 -13.84 -12.15
CA LEU A 17 3.37 -14.34 -13.37
C LEU A 17 4.39 -14.25 -14.50
N VAL A 18 4.68 -15.37 -15.14
CA VAL A 18 5.65 -15.46 -16.24
C VAL A 18 4.94 -15.97 -17.47
N LYS A 19 5.13 -15.28 -18.59
CA LYS A 19 4.50 -15.65 -19.87
C LYS A 19 5.03 -16.98 -20.40
N ASN A 20 6.32 -17.26 -20.20
CA ASN A 20 6.96 -18.48 -20.66
C ASN A 20 7.74 -19.14 -19.51
N ALA A 21 7.27 -20.30 -19.08
CA ALA A 21 7.84 -21.06 -17.95
C ALA A 21 9.32 -21.44 -18.15
N CYS A 22 9.77 -21.67 -19.39
CA CYS A 22 11.16 -22.05 -19.66
C CYS A 22 12.17 -20.95 -19.20
N HIS A 23 11.76 -19.69 -19.12
CA HIS A 23 12.63 -18.63 -18.60
C HIS A 23 12.94 -18.79 -17.11
N LEU A 24 12.00 -19.35 -16.33
CA LEU A 24 12.24 -19.66 -14.92
C LEU A 24 13.25 -20.81 -14.78
N GLU A 25 13.10 -21.86 -15.59
CA GLU A 25 14.04 -22.96 -15.58
C GLU A 25 15.46 -22.52 -15.98
N GLN A 26 15.58 -21.71 -17.03
CA GLN A 26 16.87 -21.17 -17.47
C GLN A 26 17.53 -20.30 -16.38
N ALA A 27 16.71 -19.54 -15.61
CA ALA A 27 17.22 -18.66 -14.57
C ALA A 27 17.61 -19.37 -13.28
N HIS A 28 16.96 -20.50 -12.95
CA HIS A 28 17.04 -21.08 -11.61
C HIS A 28 17.51 -22.56 -11.60
N LYS A 29 17.51 -23.26 -12.73
CA LYS A 29 17.89 -24.69 -12.76
C LYS A 29 19.36 -24.88 -12.34
N VAL A 30 19.55 -25.48 -11.19
CA VAL A 30 20.87 -25.86 -10.68
C VAL A 30 20.99 -27.40 -10.73
N ALA A 31 21.94 -27.90 -11.48
CA ALA A 31 22.25 -29.33 -11.51
C ALA A 31 23.07 -29.69 -10.25
N ALA A 32 22.42 -30.19 -9.23
CA ALA A 32 23.08 -30.71 -8.05
C ALA A 32 23.21 -32.24 -8.15
N LYS A 33 24.44 -32.75 -8.15
CA LYS A 33 24.75 -34.19 -8.36
C LYS A 33 24.12 -35.11 -7.29
N TYR A 34 23.73 -34.58 -6.14
CA TYR A 34 23.13 -35.35 -5.06
C TYR A 34 21.60 -35.37 -5.09
N LEU A 35 20.98 -34.56 -5.95
CA LEU A 35 19.54 -34.60 -6.13
C LEU A 35 19.18 -35.69 -7.13
N PRO A 36 18.28 -36.61 -6.77
CA PRO A 36 17.82 -37.61 -7.71
C PRO A 36 17.09 -36.92 -8.90
N PRO A 37 17.18 -37.44 -10.11
CA PRO A 37 16.45 -36.93 -11.25
C PRO A 37 14.97 -37.25 -11.11
N PHE A 38 14.23 -36.45 -10.33
CA PHE A 38 12.80 -36.67 -10.04
C PHE A 38 11.87 -36.44 -11.26
N GLN A 39 12.39 -36.00 -12.40
CA GLN A 39 11.57 -35.35 -13.40
C GLN A 39 11.65 -35.84 -14.83
N GLU A 40 12.51 -36.78 -15.14
CA GLU A 40 12.57 -37.24 -16.56
C GLU A 40 11.31 -37.97 -17.00
N GLU A 41 10.42 -38.37 -16.07
CA GLU A 41 9.23 -39.19 -16.36
C GLU A 41 7.90 -38.68 -15.75
N SER A 42 7.83 -37.48 -15.18
CA SER A 42 6.59 -37.02 -14.52
C SER A 42 6.12 -35.67 -15.02
N ASP A 43 4.81 -35.50 -15.22
CA ASP A 43 4.12 -34.23 -15.45
C ASP A 43 4.17 -33.27 -14.20
N ARG A 44 5.02 -33.60 -13.23
CA ARG A 44 5.17 -32.84 -12.00
C ARG A 44 6.19 -31.73 -12.17
N ILE A 45 5.82 -30.53 -11.74
CA ILE A 45 6.73 -29.40 -11.72
C ILE A 45 7.58 -29.47 -10.45
N ASP A 46 8.92 -29.54 -10.64
CA ASP A 46 9.85 -29.37 -9.54
C ASP A 46 10.11 -27.89 -9.32
N PHE A 47 9.59 -27.40 -8.21
CA PHE A 47 9.70 -25.99 -7.87
C PHE A 47 11.14 -25.54 -7.57
N CYS A 48 12.07 -26.41 -7.23
CA CYS A 48 13.47 -26.04 -7.06
C CYS A 48 14.16 -25.69 -8.39
N GLY A 49 13.64 -26.21 -9.50
CA GLY A 49 14.14 -25.88 -10.84
C GLY A 49 13.63 -24.56 -11.41
N ILE A 50 12.61 -23.96 -10.79
CA ILE A 50 11.97 -22.73 -11.29
C ILE A 50 11.98 -21.57 -10.29
N SER A 51 12.73 -21.70 -9.19
CA SER A 51 12.84 -20.67 -8.16
C SER A 51 14.15 -20.80 -7.39
N PRO A 52 14.59 -19.75 -6.67
CA PRO A 52 15.87 -19.76 -5.95
C PRO A 52 15.91 -20.66 -4.71
N GLU A 53 14.76 -21.11 -4.19
CA GLU A 53 14.68 -21.90 -2.97
C GLU A 53 14.59 -23.40 -3.28
N LEU A 54 15.52 -24.20 -2.73
CA LEU A 54 15.48 -25.66 -2.82
C LEU A 54 14.38 -26.24 -1.95
N SER A 55 14.36 -25.85 -0.67
CA SER A 55 13.31 -26.22 0.29
C SER A 55 12.53 -24.98 0.69
N ARG A 56 11.20 -25.06 0.66
CA ARG A 56 10.33 -23.94 1.00
C ARG A 56 9.03 -24.40 1.63
N ASP A 57 8.39 -23.49 2.37
CA ASP A 57 7.02 -23.70 2.84
C ASP A 57 6.01 -23.59 1.68
N PHE A 58 4.86 -24.21 1.84
CA PHE A 58 3.79 -24.18 0.85
C PHE A 58 3.03 -22.83 0.92
N ARG A 59 3.68 -21.75 0.46
CA ARG A 59 3.13 -20.37 0.45
C ARG A 59 1.84 -20.24 -0.36
N GLY A 60 1.67 -21.06 -1.39
CA GLY A 60 0.44 -21.10 -2.20
C GLY A 60 -0.82 -21.36 -1.38
N LEU A 61 -0.71 -22.10 -0.28
CA LEU A 61 -1.84 -22.34 0.62
C LEU A 61 -2.38 -21.05 1.24
N ARG A 62 -1.52 -20.07 1.53
CA ARG A 62 -1.91 -18.75 2.06
C ARG A 62 -2.77 -17.94 1.09
N VAL A 63 -2.71 -18.27 -0.20
CA VAL A 63 -3.55 -17.67 -1.25
C VAL A 63 -4.79 -18.54 -1.48
N TRP A 64 -4.59 -19.83 -1.75
CA TRP A 64 -5.66 -20.74 -2.12
C TRP A 64 -6.72 -20.89 -1.04
N LEU A 65 -6.31 -21.09 0.21
CA LEU A 65 -7.24 -21.35 1.33
C LEU A 65 -8.22 -20.19 1.60
N PRO A 66 -7.77 -18.92 1.71
CA PRO A 66 -8.70 -17.80 1.87
C PRO A 66 -9.67 -17.66 0.71
N PHE A 67 -9.22 -17.79 -0.54
CA PHE A 67 -10.12 -17.76 -1.70
C PHE A 67 -11.11 -18.92 -1.69
N LYS A 68 -10.70 -20.10 -1.25
CA LYS A 68 -11.58 -21.26 -1.13
C LYS A 68 -12.63 -21.09 -0.04
N LEU A 69 -12.25 -20.50 1.10
CA LEU A 69 -13.14 -20.29 2.24
C LEU A 69 -14.12 -19.14 2.04
N PHE A 70 -13.68 -18.02 1.49
CA PHE A 70 -14.46 -16.78 1.43
C PHE A 70 -15.00 -16.48 0.03
N GLY A 71 -14.47 -17.12 -1.01
CA GLY A 71 -14.83 -16.86 -2.40
C GLY A 71 -14.26 -15.56 -2.96
N THR A 72 -14.11 -15.48 -4.28
CA THR A 72 -13.55 -14.32 -4.98
C THR A 72 -14.44 -13.07 -4.88
N GLN A 73 -15.76 -13.24 -4.79
CA GLN A 73 -16.70 -12.12 -4.67
C GLN A 73 -16.52 -11.33 -3.38
N THR A 74 -16.20 -12.00 -2.27
CA THR A 74 -15.90 -11.34 -1.00
C THR A 74 -14.66 -10.46 -1.11
N PHE A 75 -13.61 -10.96 -1.76
CA PHE A 75 -12.39 -10.16 -2.00
C PHE A 75 -12.67 -8.96 -2.91
N ALA A 76 -13.47 -9.15 -3.97
CA ALA A 76 -13.88 -8.07 -4.86
C ALA A 76 -14.63 -6.97 -4.09
N ALA A 77 -15.63 -7.35 -3.30
CA ALA A 77 -16.42 -6.41 -2.50
C ALA A 77 -15.54 -5.60 -1.50
N TYR A 78 -14.57 -6.26 -0.85
CA TYR A 78 -13.65 -5.54 0.04
C TYR A 78 -12.73 -4.59 -0.73
N LEU A 79 -12.26 -4.98 -1.92
CA LEU A 79 -11.44 -4.10 -2.75
C LEU A 79 -12.24 -2.88 -3.21
N ASP A 80 -13.46 -3.08 -3.69
CA ASP A 80 -14.36 -1.99 -4.10
C ASP A 80 -14.62 -1.03 -2.94
N GLU A 81 -14.91 -1.55 -1.73
CA GLU A 81 -15.03 -0.71 -0.53
C GLU A 81 -13.79 0.16 -0.31
N LYS A 82 -12.56 -0.38 -0.48
CA LYS A 82 -11.33 0.41 -0.26
C LYS A 82 -11.14 1.48 -1.32
N LEU A 83 -11.52 1.20 -2.57
CA LEU A 83 -11.50 2.19 -3.64
C LEU A 83 -12.50 3.32 -3.36
N ASP A 84 -13.72 2.99 -2.97
CA ASP A 84 -14.76 3.97 -2.63
C ASP A 84 -14.36 4.83 -1.43
N LEU A 85 -13.82 4.20 -0.38
CA LEU A 85 -13.31 4.91 0.80
C LEU A 85 -12.14 5.85 0.46
N CYS A 86 -11.27 5.46 -0.45
CA CYS A 86 -10.18 6.31 -0.93
C CYS A 86 -10.72 7.53 -1.68
N GLN A 87 -11.67 7.32 -2.59
CA GLN A 87 -12.33 8.40 -3.31
C GLN A 87 -13.10 9.36 -2.38
N TYR A 88 -13.77 8.80 -1.37
CA TYR A 88 -14.43 9.61 -0.34
C TYR A 88 -13.42 10.46 0.43
N ALA A 89 -12.35 9.84 0.95
CA ALA A 89 -11.28 10.56 1.65
C ALA A 89 -10.69 11.68 0.80
N PHE A 90 -10.39 11.40 -0.45
CA PHE A 90 -9.86 12.37 -1.41
C PHE A 90 -10.76 13.60 -1.55
N LYS A 91 -12.07 13.38 -1.80
CA LYS A 91 -13.04 14.50 -1.93
C LYS A 91 -13.11 15.35 -0.67
N GLN A 92 -13.08 14.73 0.51
CA GLN A 92 -13.12 15.45 1.78
C GLN A 92 -11.83 16.26 2.04
N ILE A 93 -10.67 15.68 1.75
CA ILE A 93 -9.37 16.33 1.95
C ILE A 93 -9.16 17.45 0.91
N GLN A 94 -9.51 17.23 -0.35
CA GLN A 94 -9.41 18.23 -1.42
C GLN A 94 -10.25 19.48 -1.13
N ALA A 95 -11.36 19.33 -0.42
CA ALA A 95 -12.25 20.43 -0.07
C ALA A 95 -11.73 21.30 1.10
N LEU A 96 -10.63 20.92 1.75
CA LEU A 96 -10.05 21.69 2.84
C LEU A 96 -9.24 22.87 2.30
N GLU A 97 -9.34 24.04 2.96
CA GLU A 97 -8.53 25.19 2.61
C GLU A 97 -7.03 24.89 2.83
N GLN A 98 -6.19 25.46 1.97
CA GLN A 98 -4.73 25.32 2.04
C GLN A 98 -4.22 23.87 1.96
N ILE A 99 -5.01 22.98 1.39
CA ILE A 99 -4.56 21.64 0.99
C ILE A 99 -4.32 21.64 -0.52
N GLU A 100 -3.14 21.20 -0.92
CA GLU A 100 -2.75 20.99 -2.30
C GLU A 100 -2.68 19.49 -2.58
N ILE A 101 -3.40 19.04 -3.60
CA ILE A 101 -3.33 17.65 -4.07
C ILE A 101 -2.14 17.54 -5.02
N LEU A 102 -1.20 16.64 -4.71
CA LEU A 102 -0.01 16.38 -5.53
C LEU A 102 -0.17 15.14 -6.42
N ALA A 103 -1.00 14.20 -6.00
CA ALA A 103 -1.36 13.05 -6.81
C ALA A 103 -2.81 12.64 -6.51
N GLU A 104 -3.62 12.56 -7.56
CA GLU A 104 -4.99 12.07 -7.49
C GLU A 104 -5.04 10.57 -7.20
N PRO A 105 -6.19 10.04 -6.74
CA PRO A 105 -6.32 8.64 -6.42
C PRO A 105 -5.95 7.71 -7.57
N THR A 106 -4.92 6.92 -7.36
CA THR A 106 -4.61 5.75 -8.19
C THR A 106 -4.83 4.52 -7.35
N LEU A 107 -5.86 3.72 -7.69
CA LEU A 107 -6.39 2.66 -6.85
C LEU A 107 -6.80 3.23 -5.47
N SER A 108 -6.20 2.75 -4.39
CA SER A 108 -6.55 3.11 -3.02
C SER A 108 -5.59 4.10 -2.36
N THR A 109 -4.86 4.88 -3.16
CA THR A 109 -3.83 5.81 -2.66
C THR A 109 -3.90 7.14 -3.36
N PHE A 110 -3.78 8.23 -2.59
CA PHE A 110 -3.57 9.59 -3.10
C PHE A 110 -2.58 10.35 -2.22
N ALA A 111 -2.14 11.50 -2.69
CA ALA A 111 -1.11 12.28 -2.01
C ALA A 111 -1.44 13.78 -2.01
N PHE A 112 -1.15 14.43 -0.89
CA PHE A 112 -1.44 15.83 -0.66
C PHE A 112 -0.38 16.47 0.21
N ARG A 113 -0.40 17.80 0.31
CA ARG A 113 0.35 18.57 1.31
C ARG A 113 -0.47 19.75 1.82
N TYR A 114 -0.13 20.24 3.00
CA TYR A 114 -0.58 21.52 3.48
C TYR A 114 0.25 22.63 2.83
N ARG A 115 -0.42 23.60 2.24
CA ARG A 115 0.21 24.72 1.53
C ARG A 115 -0.44 26.05 1.92
N PRO A 116 0.11 26.78 2.90
CA PRO A 116 -0.33 28.12 3.23
C PRO A 116 -0.07 29.07 2.06
N ARG A 117 -0.89 30.14 1.96
CA ARG A 117 -0.85 31.09 0.82
C ARG A 117 0.49 31.79 0.68
N ASP A 118 1.14 32.08 1.81
CA ASP A 118 2.37 32.88 1.87
C ASP A 118 3.65 32.06 1.95
N CYS A 119 3.58 30.75 1.79
CA CYS A 119 4.74 29.86 1.84
C CYS A 119 5.18 29.45 0.42
N SER A 120 6.41 29.76 0.07
CA SER A 120 7.01 29.34 -1.20
C SER A 120 7.42 27.86 -1.16
N PRO A 121 7.44 27.16 -2.33
CA PRO A 121 7.99 25.81 -2.41
C PRO A 121 9.45 25.77 -1.93
N GLY A 122 9.86 24.65 -1.33
CA GLY A 122 11.23 24.42 -0.88
C GLY A 122 11.30 23.79 0.51
N ASP A 123 12.47 23.87 1.12
CA ASP A 123 12.77 23.19 2.41
C ASP A 123 11.89 23.67 3.57
N GLU A 124 11.49 24.94 3.57
CA GLU A 124 10.60 25.47 4.59
C GLU A 124 9.22 24.81 4.52
N LEU A 125 8.64 24.72 3.32
CA LEU A 125 7.34 24.06 3.11
C LEU A 125 7.44 22.55 3.40
N ASN A 126 8.57 21.90 3.06
CA ASN A 126 8.81 20.50 3.40
C ASN A 126 8.86 20.29 4.92
N SER A 127 9.59 21.13 5.64
CA SER A 127 9.66 21.09 7.12
C SER A 127 8.31 21.34 7.77
N LEU A 128 7.52 22.27 7.22
CA LEU A 128 6.16 22.53 7.67
C LEU A 128 5.28 21.29 7.53
N ASN A 129 5.36 20.59 6.40
CA ASN A 129 4.58 19.39 6.15
C ASN A 129 5.03 18.19 6.99
N GLN A 130 6.31 18.10 7.37
CA GLN A 130 6.77 17.10 8.34
C GLN A 130 6.13 17.32 9.72
N ARG A 131 6.05 18.59 10.17
CA ARG A 131 5.36 18.96 11.41
C ARG A 131 3.86 18.70 11.33
N PHE A 132 3.24 19.04 10.20
CA PHE A 132 1.82 18.77 9.95
C PHE A 132 1.52 17.27 10.07
N LEU A 133 2.29 16.42 9.39
CA LEU A 133 2.15 14.96 9.46
C LEU A 133 2.35 14.43 10.89
N THR A 134 3.34 14.97 11.61
CA THR A 134 3.61 14.59 13.00
C THR A 134 2.40 14.88 13.88
N GLU A 135 1.79 16.04 13.72
CA GLU A 135 0.61 16.42 14.49
C GLU A 135 -0.62 15.57 14.13
N VAL A 136 -0.86 15.30 12.84
CA VAL A 136 -1.94 14.40 12.39
C VAL A 136 -1.78 13.02 13.01
N ASN A 137 -0.56 12.48 13.04
CA ASN A 137 -0.28 11.14 13.59
C ASN A 137 -0.23 11.10 15.13
N ARG A 138 -0.28 12.24 15.82
CA ARG A 138 -0.12 12.34 17.28
C ARG A 138 -1.14 11.53 18.06
N THR A 139 -2.36 11.42 17.55
CA THR A 139 -3.45 10.67 18.22
C THR A 139 -3.23 9.17 18.23
N LYS A 140 -2.36 8.64 17.35
CA LYS A 140 -2.09 7.19 17.17
C LYS A 140 -3.33 6.35 16.82
N ARG A 141 -4.42 6.98 16.39
CA ARG A 141 -5.66 6.28 15.97
C ARG A 141 -5.54 5.73 14.55
N PHE A 142 -4.72 6.35 13.74
CA PHE A 142 -4.32 5.96 12.38
C PHE A 142 -2.88 6.40 12.14
N LEU A 143 -2.30 5.96 11.06
CA LEU A 143 -0.95 6.33 10.65
C LEU A 143 -0.96 6.73 9.17
N LEU A 144 -0.75 8.01 8.90
CA LEU A 144 -0.44 8.49 7.56
C LEU A 144 1.06 8.38 7.31
N SER A 145 1.43 8.08 6.09
CA SER A 145 2.83 8.01 5.67
C SER A 145 3.20 9.21 4.79
N ALA A 146 4.48 9.39 4.57
CA ALA A 146 4.98 10.39 3.64
C ALA A 146 5.89 9.77 2.58
N THR A 147 6.11 10.53 1.52
CA THR A 147 7.09 10.27 0.47
C THR A 147 7.58 11.59 -0.08
N TYR A 148 8.53 11.55 -0.99
CA TYR A 148 8.89 12.69 -1.81
C TYR A 148 8.40 12.48 -3.25
N LEU A 149 7.79 13.51 -3.84
CA LEU A 149 7.51 13.59 -5.27
C LEU A 149 8.45 14.66 -5.84
N GLY A 150 9.51 14.23 -6.53
CA GLY A 150 10.66 15.09 -6.77
C GLY A 150 11.27 15.54 -5.43
N ASP A 151 11.37 16.86 -5.23
CA ASP A 151 11.90 17.46 -3.98
C ASP A 151 10.79 17.87 -2.99
N GLU A 152 9.53 17.51 -3.26
CA GLU A 152 8.38 17.92 -2.47
C GLU A 152 7.98 16.86 -1.46
N PHE A 153 8.10 17.18 -0.16
CA PHE A 153 7.60 16.32 0.91
C PHE A 153 6.08 16.23 0.82
N THR A 154 5.58 15.01 0.71
CA THR A 154 4.19 14.72 0.36
C THR A 154 3.59 13.73 1.33
N ILE A 155 2.42 14.06 1.89
CA ILE A 155 1.66 13.20 2.79
C ILE A 155 0.79 12.26 1.95
N ARG A 156 0.80 10.99 2.31
CA ARG A 156 0.11 9.96 1.57
C ARG A 156 -0.96 9.27 2.41
N ILE A 157 -2.17 9.19 1.87
CA ILE A 157 -3.23 8.33 2.39
C ILE A 157 -3.32 7.08 1.52
N CYS A 158 -3.27 5.91 2.17
CA CYS A 158 -3.42 4.61 1.51
C CYS A 158 -4.47 3.78 2.25
N VAL A 159 -5.62 3.57 1.63
CA VAL A 159 -6.74 2.83 2.21
C VAL A 159 -6.64 1.38 1.75
N LEU A 160 -5.92 0.55 2.50
CA LEU A 160 -5.63 -0.81 2.05
C LEU A 160 -6.08 -1.90 3.03
N ALA A 161 -6.10 -1.66 4.33
CA ALA A 161 -6.42 -2.70 5.30
C ALA A 161 -7.91 -3.10 5.24
N PHE A 162 -8.21 -4.41 5.24
CA PHE A 162 -9.58 -4.90 5.20
C PHE A 162 -10.43 -4.44 6.41
N ARG A 163 -9.79 -4.11 7.53
CA ARG A 163 -10.43 -3.59 8.76
C ARG A 163 -10.73 -2.09 8.71
N THR A 164 -10.27 -1.39 7.67
CA THR A 164 -10.58 0.03 7.49
C THR A 164 -11.97 0.17 6.88
N HIS A 165 -12.87 0.82 7.59
CA HIS A 165 -14.25 1.11 7.19
C HIS A 165 -14.51 2.60 7.29
N GLN A 166 -15.69 3.05 6.83
CA GLN A 166 -16.08 4.45 6.75
C GLN A 166 -15.72 5.26 8.00
N ARG A 167 -16.04 4.78 9.20
CA ARG A 167 -15.74 5.47 10.48
C ARG A 167 -14.27 5.83 10.64
N HIS A 168 -13.34 4.96 10.17
CA HIS A 168 -11.91 5.22 10.31
C HIS A 168 -11.45 6.31 9.36
N ILE A 169 -12.09 6.39 8.19
CA ILE A 169 -11.83 7.45 7.22
C ILE A 169 -12.41 8.77 7.72
N ASP A 170 -13.62 8.77 8.28
CA ASP A 170 -14.24 9.96 8.89
C ASP A 170 -13.36 10.52 10.00
N ASP A 171 -12.86 9.67 10.89
CA ASP A 171 -11.94 10.04 11.96
C ASP A 171 -10.63 10.63 11.41
N CYS A 172 -10.09 10.04 10.36
CA CYS A 172 -8.85 10.51 9.71
C CYS A 172 -9.07 11.88 9.06
N VAL A 173 -10.15 12.03 8.31
CA VAL A 173 -10.52 13.30 7.65
C VAL A 173 -10.74 14.40 8.68
N GLU A 174 -11.45 14.12 9.77
CA GLU A 174 -11.71 15.11 10.83
C GLU A 174 -10.41 15.54 11.51
N GLU A 175 -9.50 14.61 11.73
CA GLU A 175 -8.20 14.95 12.32
C GLU A 175 -7.35 15.81 11.38
N VAL A 176 -7.30 15.48 10.08
CA VAL A 176 -6.62 16.33 9.09
C VAL A 176 -7.25 17.73 9.07
N ARG A 177 -8.58 17.81 9.10
CA ARG A 177 -9.32 19.09 9.19
C ARG A 177 -8.97 19.88 10.44
N ARG A 178 -8.92 19.21 11.60
CA ARG A 178 -8.53 19.82 12.87
C ARG A 178 -7.12 20.41 12.82
N VAL A 179 -6.17 19.62 12.31
CA VAL A 179 -4.77 20.05 12.19
C VAL A 179 -4.64 21.20 11.20
N THR A 180 -5.34 21.15 10.06
CA THR A 180 -5.37 22.25 9.09
C THR A 180 -5.81 23.57 9.74
N ARG A 181 -6.86 23.55 10.55
CA ARG A 181 -7.30 24.73 11.29
C ARG A 181 -6.22 25.26 12.25
N LEU A 182 -5.59 24.39 13.03
CA LEU A 182 -4.52 24.79 13.97
C LEU A 182 -3.32 25.43 13.26
N PHE A 183 -2.98 24.96 12.08
CA PHE A 183 -1.91 25.54 11.28
C PHE A 183 -2.33 26.87 10.65
N ASN A 184 -3.58 26.99 10.21
CA ASN A 184 -4.13 28.24 9.69
C ASN A 184 -4.20 29.34 10.77
N ASP A 185 -4.54 28.97 12.00
CA ASP A 185 -4.66 29.88 13.15
C ASP A 185 -3.30 30.25 13.79
N GLY A 186 -2.18 29.71 13.25
CA GLY A 186 -0.85 29.96 13.78
C GLY A 186 -0.54 29.31 15.13
N SER A 187 -1.43 28.46 15.64
CA SER A 187 -1.30 27.85 16.98
C SER A 187 -0.14 26.84 17.08
N LEU A 188 0.44 26.40 15.97
CA LEU A 188 1.52 25.42 15.89
C LEU A 188 2.71 25.90 15.01
N THR A 189 2.81 27.18 14.72
CA THR A 189 3.89 27.74 13.87
C THR A 189 5.15 28.15 14.63
N ASN A 190 5.23 27.94 15.94
CA ASN A 190 6.41 28.18 16.78
C ASN A 190 7.20 26.92 17.07
#